data_595fd69dc36ef37ef8bfb471b5eb8f50
#
_entry.id   595fd69dc36ef37ef8bfb471b5eb8f50
#
_cell.length_a   1.000
_cell.length_b   1.000
_cell.length_c   1.000
_cell.angle_alpha   90.00
_cell.angle_beta   90.00
_cell.angle_gamma   90.00
#
_symmetry.space_group_name_H-M   'P 1'
#
loop_
_entity.id
_entity.type
_entity.pdbx_description
1 polymer ?
#
loop_
_entity_poly.entity_id
_entity_poly.type
_entity_poly.pdbx_seq_one_letter_code
_entity_poly.pdbx_strand_id
1 'polypeptide(L)'
;MSCYDFGQVNDSQREAIQTTEGPVLMIAGPGTGKTFTLVKRLVYLVVEKEVKPSEIMVVTFTEKAGKELITRISNEFIKYNLNLNLNEMYIGTFHSVCLRILKENSEYIDNNDKCRMLDAFEQTYLVCRNIEKFNLLGYYSKHIAGKSTWKQALEICRYVNQMMEELVDIDAMEADSDEDMRFLAKLVKRYKNLLEQNNVMDFSSIQTKTYDMLMKYPQILAQIQKNIRYIMVDEYQDTNYIQEQLVFLIAGNNKNICVVGDDDQGMYRFRGATIRNILEFPSKFVEGECKVIHLDTNYRSEPEIIDFYNRWMENVDGINLFNWDRYRYAKKIQAGKKPLYKENSVYSCIGDSIETEKEKLLQMVKKLMKNGNISNYNQIAFLFRSVKSDEAKEIGTYLEDNGIPVYSPRSDMFFERLEVKQILGCIIMCFTSYMEDLKNNSFIHKISDDLRTYYIDCLKQALILIKADKSLKIYVDKVKQNIENLKEESDLCLLDIFYHFIADRKSVV
;
A
#
# COMPACT_ATOMS: atom_id res chain seq x y z
N MET A 1 28.08 -3.50 33.17
CA MET A 1 27.21 -4.65 32.85
C MET A 1 26.19 -4.18 31.85
N SER A 2 25.96 -4.93 30.77
CA SER A 2 24.96 -4.55 29.75
C SER A 2 23.58 -4.43 30.42
N CYS A 3 22.91 -3.27 30.23
CA CYS A 3 21.53 -3.06 30.71
C CYS A 3 20.51 -3.70 29.77
N TYR A 4 20.96 -4.15 28.59
CA TYR A 4 20.07 -4.70 27.57
C TYR A 4 19.86 -6.21 27.72
N ASP A 5 18.60 -6.60 27.82
CA ASP A 5 18.19 -8.01 27.85
C ASP A 5 17.83 -8.49 26.44
N PHE A 6 18.61 -9.42 25.91
CA PHE A 6 18.35 -10.03 24.60
C PHE A 6 17.11 -10.93 24.62
N GLY A 7 16.72 -11.47 25.77
CA GLY A 7 15.62 -12.42 25.87
C GLY A 7 15.85 -13.67 25.01
N GLN A 8 14.82 -14.12 24.30
CA GLN A 8 14.85 -15.34 23.47
C GLN A 8 15.25 -15.04 22.01
N VAL A 9 16.41 -14.42 21.78
CA VAL A 9 16.96 -14.25 20.44
C VAL A 9 17.94 -15.38 20.11
N ASN A 10 17.95 -15.83 18.86
CA ASN A 10 18.97 -16.76 18.38
C ASN A 10 20.28 -16.01 18.01
N ASP A 11 21.32 -16.75 17.66
CA ASP A 11 22.65 -16.18 17.41
C ASP A 11 22.64 -15.21 16.22
N SER A 12 21.98 -15.54 15.09
CA SER A 12 21.87 -14.65 13.94
C SER A 12 21.10 -13.36 14.27
N GLN A 13 20.01 -13.48 15.04
CA GLN A 13 19.27 -12.31 15.51
C GLN A 13 20.11 -11.46 16.46
N ARG A 14 20.86 -12.10 17.37
CA ARG A 14 21.79 -11.40 18.27
C ARG A 14 22.86 -10.64 17.50
N GLU A 15 23.47 -11.30 16.53
CA GLU A 15 24.47 -10.66 15.64
C GLU A 15 23.87 -9.45 14.93
N ALA A 16 22.67 -9.58 14.37
CA ALA A 16 21.97 -8.49 13.69
C ALA A 16 21.63 -7.31 14.62
N ILE A 17 21.31 -7.58 15.87
CA ILE A 17 21.03 -6.56 16.90
C ILE A 17 22.31 -5.82 17.28
N GLN A 18 23.42 -6.53 17.47
CA GLN A 18 24.68 -5.98 17.98
C GLN A 18 25.54 -5.28 16.91
N THR A 19 25.39 -5.65 15.63
CA THR A 19 26.14 -5.01 14.53
C THR A 19 25.54 -3.64 14.20
N THR A 20 25.86 -2.61 14.97
CA THR A 20 25.23 -1.28 14.88
C THR A 20 25.88 -0.37 13.87
N GLU A 21 27.17 -0.50 13.64
CA GLU A 21 27.93 0.40 12.77
C GLU A 21 28.11 -0.21 11.37
N GLY A 22 28.05 0.66 10.37
CA GLY A 22 28.18 0.31 8.96
C GLY A 22 26.90 -0.29 8.34
N PRO A 23 26.96 -0.65 7.06
CA PRO A 23 25.82 -1.20 6.34
C PRO A 23 25.56 -2.66 6.74
N VAL A 24 24.30 -2.97 7.01
CA VAL A 24 23.84 -4.32 7.39
C VAL A 24 22.66 -4.72 6.50
N LEU A 25 22.76 -5.87 5.87
CA LEU A 25 21.67 -6.53 5.16
C LEU A 25 21.22 -7.76 5.93
N MET A 26 19.97 -7.78 6.39
CA MET A 26 19.34 -8.96 6.97
C MET A 26 18.50 -9.66 5.89
N ILE A 27 18.94 -10.81 5.41
CA ILE A 27 18.16 -11.69 4.56
C ILE A 27 17.32 -12.60 5.46
N ALA A 28 16.02 -12.48 5.39
CA ALA A 28 15.14 -13.06 6.39
C ALA A 28 13.93 -13.72 5.73
N GLY A 29 13.84 -15.02 5.79
CA GLY A 29 12.69 -15.77 5.29
C GLY A 29 11.37 -15.47 6.02
N PRO A 30 10.26 -16.03 5.56
CA PRO A 30 8.96 -15.84 6.21
C PRO A 30 8.98 -16.36 7.64
N GLY A 31 8.41 -15.61 8.58
CA GLY A 31 8.29 -16.02 9.97
C GLY A 31 9.58 -16.08 10.80
N THR A 32 10.71 -15.60 10.27
CA THR A 32 12.02 -15.64 10.97
C THR A 32 12.23 -14.48 11.95
N GLY A 33 11.25 -13.58 12.07
CA GLY A 33 11.30 -12.49 13.04
C GLY A 33 11.98 -11.22 12.51
N LYS A 34 11.84 -10.90 11.20
CA LYS A 34 12.32 -9.64 10.59
C LYS A 34 12.06 -8.43 11.48
N THR A 35 10.79 -8.08 11.63
CA THR A 35 10.36 -6.91 12.40
C THR A 35 10.73 -7.01 13.87
N PHE A 36 10.70 -8.22 14.46
CA PHE A 36 11.14 -8.46 15.83
C PHE A 36 12.61 -8.08 16.01
N THR A 37 13.48 -8.56 15.14
CA THR A 37 14.93 -8.27 15.18
C THR A 37 15.20 -6.78 14.97
N LEU A 38 14.47 -6.13 14.05
CA LEU A 38 14.57 -4.70 13.81
C LEU A 38 14.18 -3.88 15.06
N VAL A 39 13.06 -4.22 15.70
CA VAL A 39 12.63 -3.56 16.96
C VAL A 39 13.67 -3.77 18.07
N LYS A 40 14.16 -4.99 18.25
CA LYS A 40 15.19 -5.30 19.24
C LYS A 40 16.50 -4.54 18.99
N ARG A 41 16.91 -4.39 17.72
CA ARG A 41 18.07 -3.59 17.32
C ARG A 41 17.87 -2.11 17.67
N LEU A 42 16.69 -1.55 17.38
CA LEU A 42 16.36 -0.16 17.71
C LEU A 42 16.45 0.07 19.23
N VAL A 43 15.84 -0.82 20.01
CA VAL A 43 15.88 -0.71 21.47
C VAL A 43 17.29 -0.86 22.00
N TYR A 44 18.10 -1.75 21.40
CA TYR A 44 19.53 -1.90 21.74
C TYR A 44 20.33 -0.60 21.47
N LEU A 45 20.07 0.06 20.34
CA LEU A 45 20.70 1.37 20.03
C LEU A 45 20.39 2.42 21.10
N VAL A 46 19.14 2.48 21.56
CA VAL A 46 18.72 3.47 22.56
C VAL A 46 19.22 3.11 23.97
N VAL A 47 19.04 1.85 24.38
CA VAL A 47 19.29 1.40 25.77
C VAL A 47 20.77 1.17 26.04
N GLU A 48 21.49 0.54 25.11
CA GLU A 48 22.88 0.11 25.33
C GLU A 48 23.89 1.07 24.67
N LYS A 49 23.52 1.65 23.51
CA LYS A 49 24.39 2.58 22.80
C LYS A 49 24.09 4.06 23.10
N GLU A 50 23.07 4.31 23.93
CA GLU A 50 22.65 5.66 24.35
C GLU A 50 22.33 6.60 23.16
N VAL A 51 21.90 6.03 22.04
CA VAL A 51 21.48 6.78 20.84
C VAL A 51 20.16 7.50 21.12
N LYS A 52 20.09 8.77 20.80
CA LYS A 52 18.87 9.56 21.01
C LYS A 52 17.79 9.13 20.00
N PRO A 53 16.51 9.14 20.39
CA PRO A 53 15.41 8.88 19.48
C PRO A 53 15.46 9.71 18.19
N SER A 54 15.80 10.98 18.27
CA SER A 54 15.90 11.91 17.14
C SER A 54 17.01 11.55 16.13
N GLU A 55 17.96 10.68 16.51
CA GLU A 55 19.04 10.23 15.64
C GLU A 55 18.68 8.97 14.83
N ILE A 56 17.44 8.47 14.98
CA ILE A 56 16.99 7.21 14.38
C ILE A 56 15.87 7.45 13.38
N MET A 57 16.05 6.90 12.17
CA MET A 57 15.02 6.81 11.13
C MET A 57 14.65 5.35 10.90
N VAL A 58 13.35 5.03 10.95
CA VAL A 58 12.83 3.69 10.66
C VAL A 58 11.70 3.79 9.66
N VAL A 59 11.87 3.18 8.52
CA VAL A 59 10.87 3.21 7.44
C VAL A 59 10.36 1.84 7.11
N THR A 60 9.08 1.78 6.78
CA THR A 60 8.38 0.57 6.34
C THR A 60 7.47 0.89 5.15
N PHE A 61 6.94 -0.16 4.51
CA PHE A 61 6.18 0.00 3.27
C PHE A 61 4.73 0.45 3.47
N THR A 62 4.06 0.03 4.57
CA THR A 62 2.63 0.34 4.78
C THR A 62 2.39 1.09 6.08
N GLU A 63 1.34 1.94 6.11
CA GLU A 63 0.93 2.63 7.34
C GLU A 63 0.56 1.66 8.47
N LYS A 64 -0.06 0.52 8.13
CA LYS A 64 -0.40 -0.51 9.12
C LYS A 64 0.87 -1.06 9.76
N ALA A 65 1.89 -1.39 8.96
CA ALA A 65 3.17 -1.87 9.48
C ALA A 65 3.87 -0.80 10.32
N GLY A 66 3.82 0.47 9.91
CA GLY A 66 4.36 1.59 10.68
C GLY A 66 3.70 1.72 12.07
N LYS A 67 2.38 1.67 12.14
CA LYS A 67 1.62 1.71 13.41
C LYS A 67 1.94 0.51 14.31
N GLU A 68 2.04 -0.68 13.73
CA GLU A 68 2.42 -1.90 14.45
C GLU A 68 3.85 -1.79 14.99
N LEU A 69 4.77 -1.27 14.20
CA LEU A 69 6.17 -1.05 14.59
C LEU A 69 6.26 -0.08 15.78
N ILE A 70 5.57 1.06 15.73
CA ILE A 70 5.48 2.02 16.84
C ILE A 70 4.98 1.35 18.11
N THR A 71 3.89 0.56 18.00
CA THR A 71 3.32 -0.16 19.15
C THR A 71 4.31 -1.15 19.76
N ARG A 72 5.02 -1.90 18.90
CA ARG A 72 6.03 -2.87 19.36
C ARG A 72 7.22 -2.20 20.03
N ILE A 73 7.71 -1.10 19.49
CA ILE A 73 8.80 -0.30 20.06
C ILE A 73 8.39 0.27 21.42
N SER A 74 7.19 0.88 21.52
CA SER A 74 6.66 1.38 22.79
C SER A 74 6.61 0.30 23.87
N ASN A 75 6.08 -0.89 23.53
CA ASN A 75 5.98 -2.00 24.45
C ASN A 75 7.37 -2.52 24.90
N GLU A 76 8.37 -2.48 24.04
CA GLU A 76 9.73 -2.86 24.43
C GLU A 76 10.35 -1.80 25.35
N PHE A 77 10.21 -0.50 25.08
CA PHE A 77 10.73 0.55 25.97
C PHE A 77 10.11 0.54 27.38
N ILE A 78 8.84 0.19 27.50
CA ILE A 78 8.16 0.03 28.80
C ILE A 78 8.88 -1.01 29.67
N LYS A 79 9.40 -2.10 29.10
CA LYS A 79 10.16 -3.13 29.84
C LYS A 79 11.44 -2.59 30.49
N TYR A 80 12.00 -1.52 29.92
CA TYR A 80 13.17 -0.82 30.45
C TYR A 80 12.82 0.40 31.29
N ASN A 81 11.54 0.61 31.64
CA ASN A 81 11.04 1.81 32.32
C ASN A 81 11.40 3.12 31.61
N LEU A 82 11.53 3.09 30.28
CA LEU A 82 11.80 4.25 29.47
C LEU A 82 10.49 4.81 28.92
N ASN A 83 10.21 6.09 29.24
CA ASN A 83 9.11 6.83 28.69
C ASN A 83 9.66 7.84 27.66
N LEU A 84 9.85 7.37 26.43
CA LEU A 84 10.43 8.14 25.34
C LEU A 84 9.35 8.70 24.40
N ASN A 85 9.57 9.91 23.95
CA ASN A 85 8.71 10.50 22.92
C ASN A 85 9.08 9.96 21.54
N LEU A 86 8.35 8.97 21.06
CA LEU A 86 8.59 8.35 19.76
C LEU A 86 8.36 9.30 18.58
N ASN A 87 7.68 10.45 18.77
CA ASN A 87 7.52 11.46 17.72
C ASN A 87 8.86 12.16 17.39
N GLU A 88 9.88 12.04 18.23
CA GLU A 88 11.21 12.53 17.91
C GLU A 88 11.90 11.66 16.86
N MET A 89 11.58 10.38 16.78
CA MET A 89 12.09 9.49 15.74
C MET A 89 11.43 9.79 14.39
N TYR A 90 12.18 9.57 13.31
CA TYR A 90 11.60 9.54 11.95
C TYR A 90 11.06 8.13 11.66
N ILE A 91 9.85 7.84 12.15
CA ILE A 91 9.25 6.50 12.06
C ILE A 91 7.94 6.51 11.27
N GLY A 92 7.81 5.61 10.30
CA GLY A 92 6.60 5.49 9.48
C GLY A 92 6.86 4.95 8.08
N THR A 93 6.01 5.32 7.13
CA THR A 93 6.24 5.03 5.70
C THR A 93 7.23 6.02 5.09
N PHE A 94 7.85 5.66 3.96
CA PHE A 94 8.68 6.61 3.20
C PHE A 94 7.96 7.93 2.96
N HIS A 95 6.70 7.88 2.54
CA HIS A 95 5.89 9.08 2.29
C HIS A 95 5.71 9.94 3.54
N SER A 96 5.43 9.33 4.69
CA SER A 96 5.22 10.07 5.94
C SER A 96 6.50 10.74 6.42
N VAL A 97 7.65 10.07 6.28
CA VAL A 97 8.96 10.62 6.62
C VAL A 97 9.34 11.75 5.67
N CYS A 98 9.19 11.56 4.36
CA CYS A 98 9.41 12.61 3.37
C CYS A 98 8.53 13.84 3.63
N LEU A 99 7.25 13.64 3.89
CA LEU A 99 6.31 14.73 4.20
C LEU A 99 6.73 15.49 5.48
N ARG A 100 7.24 14.77 6.49
CA ARG A 100 7.78 15.40 7.71
C ARG A 100 9.02 16.24 7.38
N ILE A 101 9.97 15.71 6.62
CA ILE A 101 11.18 16.44 6.19
C ILE A 101 10.80 17.70 5.41
N LEU A 102 9.83 17.61 4.48
CA LEU A 102 9.33 18.77 3.74
C LEU A 102 8.70 19.82 4.66
N LYS A 103 7.90 19.42 5.63
CA LYS A 103 7.25 20.33 6.59
C LYS A 103 8.25 21.01 7.51
N GLU A 104 9.25 20.29 8.00
CA GLU A 104 10.32 20.83 8.85
C GLU A 104 11.20 21.84 8.10
N ASN A 105 11.20 21.83 6.76
CA ASN A 105 11.97 22.71 5.89
C ASN A 105 11.08 23.50 4.91
N SER A 106 9.87 23.84 5.32
CA SER A 106 8.85 24.48 4.47
C SER A 106 9.29 25.82 3.87
N GLU A 107 10.19 26.55 4.53
CA GLU A 107 10.78 27.81 4.08
C GLU A 107 11.61 27.70 2.78
N TYR A 108 12.07 26.49 2.44
CA TYR A 108 12.83 26.20 1.22
C TYR A 108 11.98 25.65 0.07
N ILE A 109 10.67 25.56 0.27
CA ILE A 109 9.76 24.99 -0.71
C ILE A 109 8.71 26.03 -1.07
N ASP A 110 8.71 26.43 -2.34
CA ASP A 110 7.76 27.40 -2.85
C ASP A 110 6.28 26.95 -2.61
N ASN A 111 5.47 27.81 -2.01
CA ASN A 111 4.00 27.68 -1.83
C ASN A 111 3.47 26.54 -0.92
N ASN A 112 4.17 26.12 0.13
CA ASN A 112 3.88 24.85 0.79
C ASN A 112 2.95 24.87 2.01
N ASP A 113 2.59 25.98 2.60
CA ASP A 113 1.80 26.01 3.85
C ASP A 113 0.34 25.51 3.71
N LYS A 114 -0.14 25.28 2.48
CA LYS A 114 -1.51 24.83 2.18
C LYS A 114 -1.61 23.78 1.09
N CYS A 115 -0.54 23.07 0.77
CA CYS A 115 -0.58 22.08 -0.29
C CYS A 115 -1.39 20.86 0.15
N ARG A 116 -2.49 20.58 -0.57
CA ARG A 116 -3.37 19.44 -0.30
C ARG A 116 -2.82 18.16 -0.93
N MET A 117 -2.89 17.07 -0.18
CA MET A 117 -2.54 15.75 -0.67
C MET A 117 -3.67 15.17 -1.52
N LEU A 118 -3.31 14.60 -2.66
CA LEU A 118 -4.19 13.82 -3.51
C LEU A 118 -4.02 12.33 -3.22
N ASP A 119 -5.14 11.63 -3.08
CA ASP A 119 -5.14 10.18 -3.19
C ASP A 119 -5.10 9.72 -4.66
N ALA A 120 -5.02 8.42 -4.91
CA ALA A 120 -4.93 7.88 -6.26
C ALA A 120 -6.18 8.17 -7.13
N PHE A 121 -7.36 8.27 -6.51
CA PHE A 121 -8.58 8.62 -7.21
C PHE A 121 -8.58 10.11 -7.57
N GLU A 122 -8.27 10.98 -6.62
CA GLU A 122 -8.18 12.42 -6.82
C GLU A 122 -7.12 12.80 -7.85
N GLN A 123 -5.97 12.13 -7.84
CA GLN A 123 -4.91 12.26 -8.85
C GLN A 123 -5.47 11.96 -10.25
N THR A 124 -6.12 10.79 -10.39
CA THR A 124 -6.71 10.38 -11.67
C THR A 124 -7.80 11.35 -12.12
N TYR A 125 -8.65 11.81 -11.19
CA TYR A 125 -9.72 12.75 -11.46
C TYR A 125 -9.20 14.12 -11.91
N LEU A 126 -8.14 14.63 -11.27
CA LEU A 126 -7.48 15.88 -11.68
C LEU A 126 -6.96 15.79 -13.11
N VAL A 127 -6.28 14.69 -13.48
CA VAL A 127 -5.82 14.47 -14.85
C VAL A 127 -6.98 14.31 -15.81
N CYS A 128 -8.02 13.55 -15.43
CA CYS A 128 -9.21 13.32 -16.25
C CYS A 128 -9.93 14.63 -16.59
N ARG A 129 -10.11 15.54 -15.63
CA ARG A 129 -10.71 16.86 -15.85
C ARG A 129 -9.87 17.77 -16.75
N ASN A 130 -8.57 17.53 -16.86
CA ASN A 130 -7.63 18.31 -17.65
C ASN A 130 -7.09 17.53 -18.87
N ILE A 131 -7.78 16.46 -19.28
CA ILE A 131 -7.28 15.54 -20.31
C ILE A 131 -6.96 16.23 -21.64
N GLU A 132 -7.72 17.28 -22.01
CA GLU A 132 -7.49 18.05 -23.22
C GLU A 132 -6.11 18.72 -23.24
N LYS A 133 -5.61 19.16 -22.07
CA LYS A 133 -4.27 19.74 -21.95
C LYS A 133 -3.17 18.71 -22.27
N PHE A 134 -3.42 17.44 -22.04
CA PHE A 134 -2.51 16.34 -22.37
C PHE A 134 -2.64 15.95 -23.83
N ASN A 135 -3.84 15.96 -24.39
CA ASN A 135 -4.10 15.67 -25.80
C ASN A 135 -3.40 16.66 -26.75
N LEU A 136 -3.22 17.92 -26.30
CA LEU A 136 -2.51 18.96 -27.03
C LEU A 136 -0.99 18.76 -27.13
N LEU A 137 -0.42 17.72 -26.51
CA LEU A 137 1.02 17.45 -26.60
C LEU A 137 1.49 16.88 -27.94
N GLY A 138 0.58 16.73 -28.93
CA GLY A 138 0.90 16.46 -30.32
C GLY A 138 1.20 15.01 -30.68
N TYR A 139 1.57 14.17 -29.76
CA TYR A 139 1.79 12.74 -29.96
C TYR A 139 0.98 11.96 -28.94
N TYR A 140 0.10 11.11 -29.45
CA TYR A 140 -0.69 10.23 -28.59
C TYR A 140 -0.18 8.81 -28.77
N SER A 141 0.51 8.28 -27.75
CA SER A 141 0.98 6.91 -27.75
C SER A 141 -0.17 5.96 -28.11
N LYS A 142 0.10 4.94 -28.92
CA LYS A 142 -0.85 3.86 -29.23
C LYS A 142 -1.46 3.20 -27.98
N HIS A 143 -0.78 3.35 -26.84
CA HIS A 143 -1.23 2.81 -25.56
C HIS A 143 -2.27 3.67 -24.86
N ILE A 144 -2.37 4.97 -25.17
CA ILE A 144 -3.32 5.93 -24.55
C ILE A 144 -4.51 6.18 -25.46
N ALA A 145 -4.28 6.29 -26.78
CA ALA A 145 -5.33 6.59 -27.76
C ALA A 145 -6.43 5.50 -27.79
N GLY A 146 -7.66 5.93 -28.04
CA GLY A 146 -8.81 5.01 -28.19
C GLY A 146 -9.44 4.49 -26.91
N LYS A 147 -8.90 4.84 -25.73
CA LYS A 147 -9.47 4.50 -24.42
C LYS A 147 -10.47 5.58 -23.97
N SER A 148 -11.36 5.23 -23.02
CA SER A 148 -12.20 6.24 -22.35
C SER A 148 -11.32 7.26 -21.61
N THR A 149 -11.82 8.49 -21.43
CA THR A 149 -11.10 9.59 -20.76
C THR A 149 -10.51 9.17 -19.41
N TRP A 150 -11.27 8.42 -18.61
CA TRP A 150 -10.79 7.89 -17.33
C TRP A 150 -9.64 6.90 -17.49
N LYS A 151 -9.72 5.97 -18.45
CA LYS A 151 -8.64 5.02 -18.72
C LYS A 151 -7.38 5.73 -19.25
N GLN A 152 -7.56 6.79 -20.05
CA GLN A 152 -6.44 7.62 -20.47
C GLN A 152 -5.75 8.30 -19.26
N ALA A 153 -6.54 8.88 -18.36
CA ALA A 153 -6.03 9.52 -17.15
C ALA A 153 -5.26 8.52 -16.24
N LEU A 154 -5.79 7.31 -16.08
CA LEU A 154 -5.11 6.24 -15.34
C LEU A 154 -3.74 5.88 -15.94
N GLU A 155 -3.66 5.77 -17.27
CA GLU A 155 -2.39 5.48 -17.96
C GLU A 155 -1.40 6.63 -17.82
N ILE A 156 -1.87 7.88 -17.95
CA ILE A 156 -1.03 9.07 -17.74
C ILE A 156 -0.46 9.06 -16.31
N CYS A 157 -1.31 8.89 -15.30
CA CYS A 157 -0.85 8.80 -13.89
C CYS A 157 0.18 7.68 -13.71
N ARG A 158 -0.06 6.50 -14.30
CA ARG A 158 0.86 5.37 -14.22
C ARG A 158 2.25 5.70 -14.80
N TYR A 159 2.31 6.28 -16.00
CA TYR A 159 3.58 6.66 -16.61
C TYR A 159 4.29 7.76 -15.83
N VAL A 160 3.57 8.79 -15.42
CA VAL A 160 4.16 9.90 -14.66
C VAL A 160 4.72 9.44 -13.33
N ASN A 161 3.95 8.66 -12.56
CA ASN A 161 4.40 8.12 -11.28
C ASN A 161 5.67 7.26 -11.46
N GLN A 162 5.67 6.35 -12.45
CA GLN A 162 6.83 5.52 -12.73
C GLN A 162 8.07 6.35 -13.05
N MET A 163 7.96 7.35 -13.92
CA MET A 163 9.10 8.19 -14.31
C MET A 163 9.61 9.05 -13.14
N MET A 164 8.71 9.55 -12.31
CA MET A 164 9.08 10.30 -11.10
C MET A 164 9.77 9.41 -10.07
N GLU A 165 9.27 8.21 -9.86
CA GLU A 165 9.83 7.26 -8.89
C GLU A 165 11.16 6.63 -9.35
N GLU A 166 11.41 6.56 -10.65
CA GLU A 166 12.69 6.14 -11.24
C GLU A 166 13.70 7.30 -11.37
N LEU A 167 13.36 8.51 -10.94
CA LEU A 167 14.20 9.73 -11.05
C LEU A 167 14.76 9.93 -12.46
N VAL A 168 13.93 9.70 -13.48
CA VAL A 168 14.35 9.81 -14.87
C VAL A 168 14.74 11.27 -15.19
N ASP A 169 15.86 11.46 -15.89
CA ASP A 169 16.29 12.77 -16.37
C ASP A 169 15.35 13.26 -17.48
N ILE A 170 14.40 14.12 -17.12
CA ILE A 170 13.37 14.64 -18.02
C ILE A 170 13.94 15.53 -19.11
N ASP A 171 15.02 16.26 -18.83
CA ASP A 171 15.64 17.15 -19.82
C ASP A 171 16.44 16.34 -20.85
N ALA A 172 17.14 15.28 -20.42
CA ALA A 172 17.76 14.33 -21.33
C ALA A 172 16.73 13.63 -22.21
N MET A 173 15.58 13.20 -21.65
CA MET A 173 14.49 12.61 -22.46
C MET A 173 13.88 13.58 -23.46
N GLU A 174 13.77 14.87 -23.13
CA GLU A 174 13.24 15.87 -24.06
C GLU A 174 14.17 16.10 -25.25
N ALA A 175 15.47 15.90 -25.06
CA ALA A 175 16.50 15.98 -26.09
C ALA A 175 16.71 14.67 -26.87
N ASP A 176 16.04 13.59 -26.51
CA ASP A 176 16.20 12.28 -27.14
C ASP A 176 15.74 12.27 -28.60
N SER A 177 16.35 11.41 -29.41
CA SER A 177 15.94 11.17 -30.81
C SER A 177 14.60 10.43 -30.90
N ASP A 178 14.23 9.63 -29.91
CA ASP A 178 12.99 8.88 -29.83
C ASP A 178 11.81 9.81 -29.52
N GLU A 179 10.78 9.73 -30.35
CA GLU A 179 9.58 10.56 -30.22
C GLU A 179 8.75 10.18 -28.98
N ASP A 180 8.72 8.91 -28.62
CA ASP A 180 8.04 8.43 -27.42
C ASP A 180 8.71 8.98 -26.14
N MET A 181 10.04 9.05 -26.11
CA MET A 181 10.80 9.64 -25.00
C MET A 181 10.50 11.12 -24.84
N ARG A 182 10.53 11.89 -25.94
CA ARG A 182 10.17 13.32 -25.92
C ARG A 182 8.72 13.56 -25.50
N PHE A 183 7.80 12.69 -25.94
CA PHE A 183 6.41 12.76 -25.51
C PHE A 183 6.26 12.53 -24.01
N LEU A 184 6.90 11.49 -23.47
CA LEU A 184 6.86 11.18 -22.05
C LEU A 184 7.46 12.32 -21.21
N ALA A 185 8.56 12.94 -21.64
CA ALA A 185 9.13 14.11 -20.97
C ALA A 185 8.13 15.27 -20.89
N LYS A 186 7.47 15.61 -22.02
CA LYS A 186 6.44 16.63 -22.06
C LYS A 186 5.24 16.28 -21.17
N LEU A 187 4.87 15.03 -21.11
CA LEU A 187 3.79 14.52 -20.26
C LEU A 187 4.09 14.81 -18.78
N VAL A 188 5.30 14.46 -18.31
CA VAL A 188 5.72 14.72 -16.92
C VAL A 188 5.78 16.21 -16.60
N LYS A 189 6.38 17.03 -17.51
CA LYS A 189 6.43 18.48 -17.33
C LYS A 189 5.02 19.08 -17.22
N ARG A 190 4.09 18.64 -18.07
CA ARG A 190 2.69 19.08 -18.04
C ARG A 190 2.00 18.69 -16.74
N TYR A 191 2.25 17.47 -16.26
CA TYR A 191 1.70 16.97 -15.01
C TYR A 191 2.24 17.74 -13.79
N LYS A 192 3.55 17.96 -13.69
CA LYS A 192 4.15 18.77 -12.63
C LYS A 192 3.53 20.17 -12.57
N ASN A 193 3.40 20.82 -13.71
CA ASN A 193 2.74 22.12 -13.82
C ASN A 193 1.26 22.08 -13.38
N LEU A 194 0.55 20.99 -13.67
CA LEU A 194 -0.84 20.81 -13.24
C LEU A 194 -0.96 20.71 -11.71
N LEU A 195 -0.05 19.98 -11.05
CA LEU A 195 0.01 19.91 -9.59
C LEU A 195 0.28 21.28 -8.97
N GLU A 196 1.26 22.02 -9.50
CA GLU A 196 1.63 23.36 -9.03
C GLU A 196 0.48 24.36 -9.16
N GLN A 197 -0.18 24.41 -10.34
CA GLN A 197 -1.32 25.31 -10.61
C GLN A 197 -2.50 25.06 -9.66
N ASN A 198 -2.67 23.83 -9.18
CA ASN A 198 -3.76 23.46 -8.27
C ASN A 198 -3.32 23.45 -6.79
N ASN A 199 -2.05 23.77 -6.50
CA ASN A 199 -1.46 23.72 -5.15
C ASN A 199 -1.70 22.38 -4.46
N VAL A 200 -1.39 21.27 -5.15
CA VAL A 200 -1.58 19.90 -4.67
C VAL A 200 -0.32 19.07 -4.85
N MET A 201 -0.21 18.00 -4.04
CA MET A 201 0.83 16.98 -4.14
C MET A 201 0.18 15.59 -4.19
N ASP A 202 0.80 14.68 -4.89
CA ASP A 202 0.50 13.24 -4.84
C ASP A 202 1.63 12.47 -4.14
N PHE A 203 1.46 11.16 -4.02
CA PHE A 203 2.43 10.31 -3.34
C PHE A 203 3.81 10.33 -4.01
N SER A 204 3.89 10.26 -5.33
CA SER A 204 5.17 10.28 -6.05
C SER A 204 5.86 11.65 -5.95
N SER A 205 5.09 12.75 -5.99
CA SER A 205 5.63 14.11 -5.88
C SER A 205 6.20 14.45 -4.51
N ILE A 206 5.70 13.84 -3.42
CA ILE A 206 6.31 14.04 -2.09
C ILE A 206 7.76 13.55 -2.08
N GLN A 207 8.00 12.34 -2.59
CA GLN A 207 9.33 11.74 -2.58
C GLN A 207 10.29 12.51 -3.51
N THR A 208 9.83 12.85 -4.74
CA THR A 208 10.66 13.63 -5.67
C THR A 208 10.96 15.03 -5.15
N LYS A 209 9.98 15.73 -4.59
CA LYS A 209 10.24 17.06 -3.99
C LYS A 209 11.21 16.98 -2.81
N THR A 210 11.11 15.93 -2.00
CA THR A 210 12.08 15.71 -0.90
C THR A 210 13.49 15.49 -1.47
N TYR A 211 13.63 14.62 -2.46
CA TYR A 211 14.91 14.35 -3.12
C TYR A 211 15.48 15.61 -3.76
N ASP A 212 14.69 16.32 -4.57
CA ASP A 212 15.09 17.56 -5.24
C ASP A 212 15.49 18.65 -4.25
N MET A 213 14.76 18.82 -3.15
CA MET A 213 15.11 19.75 -2.08
C MET A 213 16.46 19.42 -1.44
N LEU A 214 16.68 18.17 -1.09
CA LEU A 214 17.93 17.72 -0.47
C LEU A 214 19.12 17.88 -1.41
N MET A 215 18.93 17.64 -2.71
CA MET A 215 19.97 17.85 -3.73
C MET A 215 20.25 19.34 -3.97
N LYS A 216 19.21 20.17 -3.96
CA LYS A 216 19.31 21.61 -4.24
C LYS A 216 19.91 22.40 -3.08
N TYR A 217 19.68 21.96 -1.84
CA TYR A 217 20.08 22.67 -0.62
C TYR A 217 21.03 21.82 0.26
N PRO A 218 22.36 21.81 -0.04
CA PRO A 218 23.33 20.99 0.69
C PRO A 218 23.38 21.26 2.20
N GLN A 219 23.04 22.47 2.65
CA GLN A 219 22.97 22.81 4.07
C GLN A 219 21.86 22.05 4.80
N ILE A 220 20.71 21.85 4.17
CA ILE A 220 19.61 21.05 4.72
C ILE A 220 20.03 19.58 4.80
N LEU A 221 20.60 19.07 3.71
CA LEU A 221 21.11 17.71 3.64
C LEU A 221 22.13 17.45 4.74
N ALA A 222 23.11 18.33 4.91
CA ALA A 222 24.14 18.21 5.95
C ALA A 222 23.54 18.21 7.36
N GLN A 223 22.52 19.05 7.61
CA GLN A 223 21.81 19.05 8.89
C GLN A 223 21.05 17.73 9.14
N ILE A 224 20.35 17.20 8.15
CA ILE A 224 19.64 15.93 8.25
C ILE A 224 20.61 14.78 8.48
N GLN A 225 21.72 14.72 7.73
CA GLN A 225 22.78 13.72 7.89
C GLN A 225 23.47 13.79 9.26
N LYS A 226 23.60 14.98 9.84
CA LYS A 226 24.11 15.16 11.19
C LYS A 226 23.13 14.67 12.25
N ASN A 227 21.83 14.88 12.03
CA ASN A 227 20.78 14.49 12.97
C ASN A 227 20.47 13.00 12.87
N ILE A 228 20.24 12.47 11.68
CA ILE A 228 19.88 11.06 11.46
C ILE A 228 21.15 10.24 11.30
N ARG A 229 21.50 9.47 12.35
CA ARG A 229 22.73 8.67 12.38
C ARG A 229 22.50 7.20 12.04
N TYR A 230 21.31 6.69 12.29
CA TYR A 230 20.94 5.29 12.08
C TYR A 230 19.66 5.20 11.26
N ILE A 231 19.73 4.48 10.14
CA ILE A 231 18.59 4.27 9.25
C ILE A 231 18.26 2.79 9.24
N MET A 232 17.01 2.46 9.45
CA MET A 232 16.48 1.09 9.36
C MET A 232 15.33 1.03 8.37
N VAL A 233 15.35 0.04 7.47
CA VAL A 233 14.32 -0.15 6.45
C VAL A 233 13.76 -1.56 6.56
N ASP A 234 12.46 -1.68 6.86
CA ASP A 234 11.73 -2.95 6.85
C ASP A 234 11.15 -3.23 5.46
N GLU A 235 11.03 -4.51 5.09
CA GLU A 235 10.52 -4.99 3.78
C GLU A 235 11.25 -4.33 2.58
N TYR A 236 12.60 -4.32 2.64
CA TYR A 236 13.44 -3.61 1.68
C TYR A 236 13.27 -4.09 0.24
N GLN A 237 12.85 -5.34 0.00
CA GLN A 237 12.53 -5.88 -1.32
C GLN A 237 11.37 -5.16 -2.02
N ASP A 238 10.56 -4.42 -1.27
CA ASP A 238 9.41 -3.68 -1.80
C ASP A 238 9.71 -2.21 -2.10
N THR A 239 10.97 -1.77 -1.90
CA THR A 239 11.39 -0.40 -2.19
C THR A 239 11.54 -0.15 -3.69
N ASN A 240 11.20 1.07 -4.13
CA ASN A 240 11.48 1.57 -5.48
C ASN A 240 12.80 2.36 -5.52
N TYR A 241 13.20 2.81 -6.71
CA TYR A 241 14.50 3.46 -6.91
C TYR A 241 14.66 4.75 -6.10
N ILE A 242 13.67 5.66 -6.12
CA ILE A 242 13.76 6.94 -5.37
C ILE A 242 13.86 6.70 -3.86
N GLN A 243 13.17 5.69 -3.32
CA GLN A 243 13.24 5.35 -1.89
C GLN A 243 14.63 4.89 -1.51
N GLU A 244 15.25 4.06 -2.33
CA GLU A 244 16.63 3.66 -2.16
C GLU A 244 17.58 4.87 -2.22
N GLN A 245 17.43 5.74 -3.23
CA GLN A 245 18.25 6.95 -3.36
C GLN A 245 18.11 7.88 -2.16
N LEU A 246 16.90 8.06 -1.62
CA LEU A 246 16.66 8.84 -0.40
C LEU A 246 17.37 8.25 0.82
N VAL A 247 17.33 6.91 0.99
CA VAL A 247 18.04 6.23 2.08
C VAL A 247 19.54 6.50 2.00
N PHE A 248 20.15 6.32 0.84
CA PHE A 248 21.58 6.57 0.66
C PHE A 248 21.95 8.05 0.81
N LEU A 249 21.12 8.94 0.26
CA LEU A 249 21.33 10.39 0.36
C LEU A 249 21.30 10.86 1.82
N ILE A 250 20.32 10.41 2.61
CA ILE A 250 20.20 10.77 4.03
C ILE A 250 21.31 10.14 4.86
N ALA A 251 21.68 8.89 4.59
CA ALA A 251 22.76 8.20 5.33
C ALA A 251 24.12 8.88 5.13
N GLY A 252 24.37 9.39 3.94
CA GLY A 252 25.64 10.06 3.62
C GLY A 252 26.85 9.21 3.95
N ASN A 253 27.86 9.83 4.58
CA ASN A 253 29.12 9.16 4.94
C ASN A 253 29.02 8.24 6.17
N ASN A 254 27.98 8.36 6.98
CA ASN A 254 27.82 7.51 8.18
C ASN A 254 27.55 6.05 7.82
N LYS A 255 26.86 5.79 6.69
CA LYS A 255 26.54 4.47 6.17
C LYS A 255 25.91 3.49 7.18
N ASN A 256 25.39 3.97 8.31
CA ASN A 256 24.71 3.13 9.30
C ASN A 256 23.31 2.81 8.82
N ILE A 257 23.24 2.02 7.76
CA ILE A 257 22.01 1.58 7.09
C ILE A 257 21.79 0.10 7.42
N CYS A 258 20.69 -0.20 8.05
CA CYS A 258 20.28 -1.58 8.29
C CYS A 258 19.01 -1.86 7.50
N VAL A 259 19.07 -2.71 6.50
CA VAL A 259 17.92 -3.12 5.72
C VAL A 259 17.55 -4.56 6.03
N VAL A 260 16.27 -4.86 6.11
CA VAL A 260 15.76 -6.21 6.28
C VAL A 260 14.70 -6.52 5.23
N GLY A 261 14.79 -7.70 4.65
CA GLY A 261 13.83 -8.12 3.63
C GLY A 261 13.93 -9.59 3.30
N ASP A 262 13.03 -9.99 2.40
CA ASP A 262 12.95 -11.33 1.86
C ASP A 262 12.84 -11.23 0.33
N ASP A 263 13.91 -11.55 -0.35
CA ASP A 263 13.97 -11.51 -1.82
C ASP A 263 13.00 -12.49 -2.50
N ASP A 264 12.53 -13.53 -1.78
CA ASP A 264 11.48 -14.42 -2.27
C ASP A 264 10.06 -13.83 -2.12
N GLN A 265 9.88 -12.69 -1.43
CA GLN A 265 8.59 -12.02 -1.21
C GLN A 265 8.40 -10.75 -2.05
N GLY A 266 9.26 -10.44 -3.00
CA GLY A 266 9.18 -9.26 -3.87
C GLY A 266 7.98 -9.29 -4.82
N MET A 267 6.76 -9.02 -4.33
CA MET A 267 5.53 -9.10 -5.12
C MET A 267 4.98 -7.74 -5.57
N TYR A 268 5.58 -6.63 -5.18
CA TYR A 268 5.07 -5.27 -5.49
C TYR A 268 5.73 -4.62 -6.71
N ARG A 269 6.28 -5.41 -7.65
CA ARG A 269 6.86 -4.89 -8.90
C ARG A 269 5.89 -3.98 -9.68
N PHE A 270 4.59 -4.27 -9.64
CA PHE A 270 3.56 -3.47 -10.29
C PHE A 270 3.36 -2.07 -9.65
N ARG A 271 3.99 -1.82 -8.49
CA ARG A 271 4.06 -0.52 -7.80
C ARG A 271 5.45 0.11 -7.88
N GLY A 272 6.27 -0.29 -8.84
CA GLY A 272 7.62 0.24 -9.00
C GLY A 272 8.69 -0.40 -8.09
N ALA A 273 8.32 -1.36 -7.21
CA ALA A 273 9.31 -2.07 -6.41
C ALA A 273 10.31 -2.83 -7.29
N THR A 274 11.57 -2.78 -6.92
CA THR A 274 12.63 -3.48 -7.63
C THR A 274 13.41 -4.40 -6.71
N ILE A 275 13.39 -5.69 -7.01
CA ILE A 275 14.14 -6.72 -6.28
C ILE A 275 15.67 -6.46 -6.34
N ARG A 276 16.15 -5.69 -7.32
CA ARG A 276 17.55 -5.32 -7.41
C ARG A 276 18.06 -4.62 -6.15
N ASN A 277 17.22 -3.79 -5.54
CA ASN A 277 17.62 -3.05 -4.36
C ASN A 277 18.16 -3.96 -3.27
N ILE A 278 17.46 -5.07 -2.96
CA ILE A 278 17.93 -6.01 -1.94
C ILE A 278 19.08 -6.91 -2.45
N LEU A 279 19.02 -7.33 -3.72
CA LEU A 279 20.05 -8.22 -4.28
C LEU A 279 21.38 -7.51 -4.46
N GLU A 280 21.38 -6.25 -4.88
CA GLU A 280 22.57 -5.45 -5.17
C GLU A 280 23.01 -4.58 -3.97
N PHE A 281 22.29 -4.60 -2.84
CA PHE A 281 22.60 -3.77 -1.70
C PHE A 281 24.07 -3.87 -1.24
N PRO A 282 24.66 -5.06 -1.07
CA PRO A 282 26.07 -5.16 -0.64
C PRO A 282 27.06 -4.58 -1.66
N SER A 283 26.74 -4.66 -2.96
CA SER A 283 27.64 -4.17 -4.02
C SER A 283 27.71 -2.63 -4.09
N LYS A 284 26.86 -1.92 -3.37
CA LYS A 284 26.87 -0.46 -3.27
C LYS A 284 27.90 0.07 -2.28
N PHE A 285 28.59 -0.82 -1.58
CA PHE A 285 29.63 -0.52 -0.60
C PHE A 285 30.97 -1.13 -1.01
N VAL A 286 32.03 -0.73 -0.35
CA VAL A 286 33.33 -1.36 -0.54
C VAL A 286 33.22 -2.85 -0.16
N GLU A 287 33.92 -3.70 -0.87
CA GLU A 287 33.90 -5.14 -0.62
C GLU A 287 34.26 -5.45 0.85
N GLY A 288 33.41 -6.21 1.52
CA GLY A 288 33.52 -6.54 2.94
C GLY A 288 33.02 -5.47 3.92
N GLU A 289 32.61 -4.29 3.47
CA GLU A 289 32.04 -3.25 4.34
C GLU A 289 30.58 -3.60 4.76
N CYS A 290 29.79 -4.15 3.85
CA CYS A 290 28.42 -4.54 4.14
C CYS A 290 28.38 -5.91 4.82
N LYS A 291 27.77 -5.98 6.00
CA LYS A 291 27.53 -7.24 6.69
C LYS A 291 26.21 -7.86 6.26
N VAL A 292 26.26 -9.06 5.69
CA VAL A 292 25.08 -9.82 5.31
C VAL A 292 24.81 -10.85 6.40
N ILE A 293 23.60 -10.85 6.98
CA ILE A 293 23.18 -11.74 8.08
C ILE A 293 21.91 -12.47 7.64
N HIS A 294 21.92 -13.80 7.76
CA HIS A 294 20.79 -14.65 7.39
C HIS A 294 19.95 -14.99 8.64
N LEU A 295 18.65 -14.71 8.56
CA LEU A 295 17.66 -15.12 9.56
C LEU A 295 16.87 -16.31 9.00
N ASP A 296 17.31 -17.53 9.33
CA ASP A 296 16.81 -18.76 8.71
C ASP A 296 15.84 -19.57 9.57
N THR A 297 15.64 -19.17 10.83
CA THR A 297 14.78 -19.93 11.77
C THR A 297 13.38 -19.34 11.79
N ASN A 298 12.39 -20.09 11.31
CA ASN A 298 10.97 -19.70 11.33
C ASN A 298 10.31 -20.11 12.65
N TYR A 299 9.74 -19.13 13.36
CA TYR A 299 9.02 -19.30 14.63
C TYR A 299 7.49 -19.23 14.48
N ARG A 300 6.97 -19.03 13.27
CA ARG A 300 5.54 -18.82 13.00
C ARG A 300 4.84 -20.09 12.58
N SER A 301 5.38 -20.74 11.56
CA SER A 301 4.68 -21.77 10.78
C SER A 301 4.97 -23.17 11.28
N GLU A 302 4.06 -24.10 10.98
CA GLU A 302 4.31 -25.53 11.18
C GLU A 302 5.44 -26.04 10.28
N PRO A 303 6.21 -27.05 10.72
CA PRO A 303 7.36 -27.56 9.95
C PRO A 303 7.03 -27.98 8.52
N GLU A 304 5.88 -28.65 8.31
CA GLU A 304 5.47 -29.07 6.94
C GLU A 304 5.20 -27.89 6.00
N ILE A 305 4.71 -26.74 6.51
CA ILE A 305 4.54 -25.54 5.71
C ILE A 305 5.90 -25.00 5.30
N ILE A 306 6.89 -25.07 6.18
CA ILE A 306 8.27 -24.64 5.90
C ILE A 306 8.91 -25.57 4.88
N ASP A 307 8.73 -26.89 5.02
CA ASP A 307 9.23 -27.87 4.07
C ASP A 307 8.58 -27.70 2.68
N PHE A 308 7.27 -27.42 2.64
CA PHE A 308 6.57 -27.11 1.41
C PHE A 308 7.15 -25.86 0.73
N TYR A 309 7.34 -24.77 1.49
CA TYR A 309 7.95 -23.55 0.99
C TYR A 309 9.36 -23.78 0.45
N ASN A 310 10.22 -24.46 1.19
CA ASN A 310 11.59 -24.75 0.77
C ASN A 310 11.59 -25.55 -0.56
N ARG A 311 10.77 -26.61 -0.66
CA ARG A 311 10.64 -27.40 -1.90
C ARG A 311 10.08 -26.58 -3.06
N TRP A 312 9.11 -25.68 -2.80
CA TRP A 312 8.57 -24.80 -3.82
C TRP A 312 9.63 -23.88 -4.43
N MET A 313 10.59 -23.45 -3.59
CA MET A 313 11.68 -22.56 -4.01
C MET A 313 12.91 -23.30 -4.53
N GLU A 314 12.96 -24.63 -4.45
CA GLU A 314 14.03 -25.43 -5.04
C GLU A 314 13.89 -25.46 -6.58
N ASN A 315 15.04 -25.35 -7.28
CA ASN A 315 15.07 -25.63 -8.71
C ASN A 315 14.94 -27.14 -8.92
N VAL A 316 13.80 -27.56 -9.46
CA VAL A 316 13.62 -28.96 -9.86
C VAL A 316 14.06 -29.10 -11.32
N ASP A 317 15.10 -29.86 -11.56
CA ASP A 317 15.61 -30.14 -12.90
C ASP A 317 14.49 -30.59 -13.84
N GLY A 318 14.36 -29.90 -14.97
CA GLY A 318 13.43 -30.22 -16.05
C GLY A 318 11.99 -29.65 -15.90
N ILE A 319 11.61 -29.06 -14.79
CA ILE A 319 10.27 -28.48 -14.61
C ILE A 319 10.31 -26.93 -14.68
N ASN A 320 11.37 -26.30 -14.20
CA ASN A 320 11.53 -24.85 -14.26
C ASN A 320 12.56 -24.46 -15.32
N LEU A 321 12.12 -23.82 -16.41
CA LEU A 321 12.99 -23.19 -17.41
C LEU A 321 13.75 -21.96 -16.83
N PHE A 322 13.48 -21.55 -15.61
CA PHE A 322 14.04 -20.37 -14.98
C PHE A 322 14.89 -20.76 -13.77
N ASN A 323 16.18 -20.42 -13.81
CA ASN A 323 17.09 -20.65 -12.69
C ASN A 323 16.95 -19.52 -11.67
N TRP A 324 16.22 -19.79 -10.58
CA TRP A 324 15.99 -18.87 -9.48
C TRP A 324 17.26 -18.50 -8.72
N ASP A 325 18.27 -19.39 -8.64
CA ASP A 325 19.49 -19.19 -7.83
C ASP A 325 20.30 -17.96 -8.26
N ARG A 326 20.14 -17.51 -9.51
CA ARG A 326 20.77 -16.29 -10.01
C ARG A 326 20.12 -15.00 -9.54
N TYR A 327 18.89 -15.09 -9.01
CA TYR A 327 18.04 -13.95 -8.70
C TYR A 327 17.55 -13.95 -7.25
N ARG A 328 18.20 -14.72 -6.39
CA ARG A 328 17.88 -14.81 -4.96
C ARG A 328 19.12 -15.14 -4.13
N TYR A 329 19.07 -14.81 -2.87
CA TYR A 329 20.04 -15.31 -1.89
C TYR A 329 19.77 -16.79 -1.59
N ALA A 330 20.83 -17.59 -1.53
CA ALA A 330 20.72 -18.96 -1.09
C ALA A 330 20.27 -19.01 0.38
N LYS A 331 19.13 -19.61 0.64
CA LYS A 331 18.58 -19.77 1.98
C LYS A 331 17.75 -21.04 2.11
N LYS A 332 17.81 -21.66 3.26
CA LYS A 332 16.96 -22.80 3.65
C LYS A 332 16.37 -22.53 5.01
N ILE A 333 15.06 -22.30 5.05
CA ILE A 333 14.36 -21.97 6.28
C ILE A 333 14.22 -23.22 7.14
N GLN A 334 14.51 -23.06 8.43
CA GLN A 334 14.43 -24.12 9.44
C GLN A 334 13.27 -23.89 10.39
N ALA A 335 12.64 -24.95 10.87
CA ALA A 335 11.60 -24.85 11.88
C ALA A 335 12.20 -24.53 13.25
N GLY A 336 11.80 -23.41 13.87
CA GLY A 336 12.20 -23.03 15.22
C GLY A 336 11.36 -23.66 16.34
N LYS A 337 10.31 -24.38 15.98
CA LYS A 337 9.42 -25.06 16.93
C LYS A 337 9.11 -26.49 16.47
N LYS A 338 8.73 -27.34 17.43
CA LYS A 338 8.20 -28.67 17.15
C LYS A 338 6.78 -28.57 16.61
N PRO A 339 6.31 -29.56 15.83
CA PRO A 339 4.92 -29.61 15.39
C PRO A 339 3.94 -29.50 16.55
N LEU A 340 2.95 -28.63 16.42
CA LEU A 340 1.87 -28.48 17.39
C LEU A 340 0.76 -29.50 17.16
N TYR A 341 0.60 -29.93 15.91
CA TYR A 341 -0.46 -30.85 15.48
C TYR A 341 0.14 -32.17 15.04
N LYS A 342 -0.60 -33.26 15.29
CA LYS A 342 -0.23 -34.62 14.84
C LYS A 342 -0.68 -34.89 13.39
N GLU A 343 -1.62 -34.08 12.88
CA GLU A 343 -2.13 -34.16 11.53
C GLU A 343 -1.28 -33.30 10.58
N ASN A 344 -1.36 -33.59 9.29
CA ASN A 344 -0.68 -32.80 8.26
C ASN A 344 -1.14 -31.33 8.31
N SER A 345 -0.23 -30.40 8.04
CA SER A 345 -0.50 -28.95 8.00
C SER A 345 -0.67 -28.44 6.57
N VAL A 346 -0.35 -29.25 5.57
CA VAL A 346 -0.49 -28.92 4.15
C VAL A 346 -1.43 -29.92 3.50
N TYR A 347 -2.47 -29.42 2.84
CA TYR A 347 -3.49 -30.20 2.17
C TYR A 347 -3.70 -29.73 0.72
N SER A 348 -4.00 -30.68 -0.16
CA SER A 348 -4.49 -30.35 -1.49
C SER A 348 -6.01 -30.54 -1.53
N CYS A 349 -6.73 -29.55 -2.05
CA CYS A 349 -8.15 -29.60 -2.29
C CYS A 349 -8.41 -29.38 -3.78
N ILE A 350 -8.75 -30.44 -4.50
CA ILE A 350 -8.97 -30.42 -5.94
C ILE A 350 -10.41 -30.86 -6.21
N GLY A 351 -11.18 -30.07 -6.96
CA GLY A 351 -12.48 -30.38 -7.49
C GLY A 351 -12.42 -30.62 -9.00
N ASP A 352 -13.32 -31.45 -9.54
CA ASP A 352 -13.45 -31.64 -10.99
C ASP A 352 -14.22 -30.48 -11.64
N SER A 353 -14.91 -29.70 -10.83
CA SER A 353 -15.60 -28.46 -11.19
C SER A 353 -15.59 -27.47 -10.02
N ILE A 354 -15.95 -26.21 -10.28
CA ILE A 354 -16.04 -25.17 -9.23
C ILE A 354 -17.10 -25.54 -8.17
N GLU A 355 -18.15 -26.25 -8.55
CA GLU A 355 -19.19 -26.71 -7.62
C GLU A 355 -18.60 -27.70 -6.61
N THR A 356 -17.90 -28.72 -7.08
CA THR A 356 -17.27 -29.73 -6.22
C THR A 356 -16.14 -29.13 -5.37
N GLU A 357 -15.45 -28.14 -5.88
CA GLU A 357 -14.41 -27.40 -5.12
C GLU A 357 -15.01 -26.60 -3.97
N LYS A 358 -16.08 -25.82 -4.23
CA LYS A 358 -16.81 -25.06 -3.20
C LYS A 358 -17.32 -25.96 -2.07
N GLU A 359 -17.88 -27.13 -2.42
CA GLU A 359 -18.37 -28.10 -1.44
C GLU A 359 -17.25 -28.65 -0.56
N LYS A 360 -16.11 -29.04 -1.18
CA LYS A 360 -14.93 -29.53 -0.44
C LYS A 360 -14.35 -28.46 0.49
N LEU A 361 -14.26 -27.21 0.01
CA LEU A 361 -13.80 -26.07 0.83
C LEU A 361 -14.73 -25.83 2.03
N LEU A 362 -16.05 -25.85 1.81
CA LEU A 362 -17.02 -25.72 2.89
C LEU A 362 -16.87 -26.82 3.93
N GLN A 363 -16.74 -28.08 3.47
CA GLN A 363 -16.54 -29.23 4.38
C GLN A 363 -15.24 -29.08 5.16
N MET A 364 -14.16 -28.63 4.53
CA MET A 364 -12.89 -28.38 5.19
C MET A 364 -13.00 -27.30 6.27
N VAL A 365 -13.63 -26.16 5.98
CA VAL A 365 -13.87 -25.09 6.96
C VAL A 365 -14.69 -25.59 8.16
N LYS A 366 -15.78 -26.33 7.90
CA LYS A 366 -16.62 -26.92 8.96
C LYS A 366 -15.85 -27.94 9.79
N LYS A 367 -14.98 -28.77 9.16
CA LYS A 367 -14.12 -29.73 9.84
C LYS A 367 -13.13 -29.03 10.77
N LEU A 368 -12.46 -27.96 10.33
CA LEU A 368 -11.53 -27.20 11.14
C LEU A 368 -12.20 -26.64 12.42
N MET A 369 -13.40 -26.08 12.28
CA MET A 369 -14.19 -25.62 13.44
C MET A 369 -14.59 -26.75 14.36
N LYS A 370 -15.11 -27.85 13.81
CA LYS A 370 -15.57 -29.00 14.59
C LYS A 370 -14.43 -29.67 15.40
N ASN A 371 -13.26 -29.75 14.81
CA ASN A 371 -12.10 -30.36 15.44
C ASN A 371 -11.39 -29.42 16.46
N GLY A 372 -11.84 -28.17 16.58
CA GLY A 372 -11.18 -27.17 17.43
C GLY A 372 -9.84 -26.68 16.91
N ASN A 373 -9.52 -26.93 15.62
CA ASN A 373 -8.30 -26.39 15.00
C ASN A 373 -8.37 -24.88 14.90
N ILE A 374 -9.58 -24.31 14.76
CA ILE A 374 -9.87 -22.88 14.79
C ILE A 374 -10.99 -22.60 15.78
N SER A 375 -10.96 -21.43 16.43
CA SER A 375 -11.98 -20.98 17.38
C SER A 375 -13.02 -20.04 16.77
N ASN A 376 -12.67 -19.41 15.64
CA ASN A 376 -13.57 -18.56 14.86
C ASN A 376 -13.13 -18.48 13.40
N TYR A 377 -14.02 -18.04 12.52
CA TYR A 377 -13.78 -17.98 11.07
C TYR A 377 -12.76 -16.90 10.68
N ASN A 378 -12.46 -15.88 11.53
CA ASN A 378 -11.44 -14.88 11.26
C ASN A 378 -10.02 -15.44 11.24
N GLN A 379 -9.84 -16.70 11.64
CA GLN A 379 -8.56 -17.41 11.57
C GLN A 379 -8.31 -18.05 10.19
N ILE A 380 -9.27 -17.95 9.26
CA ILE A 380 -9.15 -18.47 7.90
C ILE A 380 -9.00 -17.30 6.93
N ALA A 381 -8.07 -17.43 5.99
CA ALA A 381 -7.94 -16.52 4.86
C ALA A 381 -7.92 -17.29 3.54
N PHE A 382 -8.70 -16.82 2.57
CA PHE A 382 -8.64 -17.27 1.19
C PHE A 382 -7.83 -16.27 0.38
N LEU A 383 -6.79 -16.74 -0.32
CA LEU A 383 -5.90 -15.91 -1.12
C LEU A 383 -6.15 -16.16 -2.60
N PHE A 384 -6.52 -15.11 -3.33
CA PHE A 384 -6.74 -15.12 -4.76
C PHE A 384 -5.80 -14.14 -5.46
N ARG A 385 -5.50 -14.38 -6.72
CA ARG A 385 -4.80 -13.39 -7.56
C ARG A 385 -5.59 -12.07 -7.65
N SER A 386 -6.92 -12.19 -7.69
CA SER A 386 -7.86 -11.06 -7.63
C SER A 386 -9.12 -11.48 -6.90
N VAL A 387 -9.51 -10.73 -5.87
CA VAL A 387 -10.79 -10.92 -5.17
C VAL A 387 -12.00 -10.48 -6.02
N LYS A 388 -11.74 -9.88 -7.19
CA LYS A 388 -12.77 -9.50 -8.17
C LYS A 388 -13.03 -10.60 -9.21
N SER A 389 -12.27 -11.69 -9.21
CA SER A 389 -12.52 -12.82 -10.11
C SER A 389 -13.87 -13.47 -9.80
N ASP A 390 -14.49 -14.05 -10.81
CA ASP A 390 -15.78 -14.74 -10.66
C ASP A 390 -15.66 -15.91 -9.70
N GLU A 391 -14.54 -16.65 -9.75
CA GLU A 391 -14.22 -17.73 -8.82
C GLU A 391 -14.22 -17.25 -7.35
N ALA A 392 -13.54 -16.14 -7.05
CA ALA A 392 -13.51 -15.60 -5.68
C ALA A 392 -14.88 -15.16 -5.19
N LYS A 393 -15.69 -14.57 -6.08
CA LYS A 393 -17.08 -14.16 -5.79
C LYS A 393 -17.96 -15.37 -5.54
N GLU A 394 -17.89 -16.39 -6.41
CA GLU A 394 -18.68 -17.61 -6.26
C GLU A 394 -18.38 -18.37 -4.97
N ILE A 395 -17.10 -18.53 -4.62
CA ILE A 395 -16.70 -19.17 -3.36
C ILE A 395 -17.19 -18.34 -2.17
N GLY A 396 -17.02 -17.01 -2.21
CA GLY A 396 -17.48 -16.11 -1.15
C GLY A 396 -18.99 -16.21 -0.92
N THR A 397 -19.80 -16.07 -1.98
CA THR A 397 -21.26 -16.17 -1.92
C THR A 397 -21.71 -17.56 -1.42
N TYR A 398 -21.08 -18.63 -1.92
CA TYR A 398 -21.41 -19.99 -1.48
C TYR A 398 -21.15 -20.22 0.01
N LEU A 399 -20.07 -19.65 0.56
CA LEU A 399 -19.78 -19.73 2.00
C LEU A 399 -20.81 -18.93 2.82
N GLU A 400 -21.18 -17.73 2.37
CA GLU A 400 -22.22 -16.91 3.03
C GLU A 400 -23.59 -17.58 3.03
N ASP A 401 -24.02 -18.17 1.90
CA ASP A 401 -25.27 -18.93 1.77
C ASP A 401 -25.30 -20.15 2.72
N ASN A 402 -24.13 -20.66 3.08
CA ASN A 402 -23.98 -21.77 4.04
C ASN A 402 -23.68 -21.33 5.48
N GLY A 403 -23.91 -20.07 5.80
CA GLY A 403 -23.82 -19.50 7.16
C GLY A 403 -22.41 -19.19 7.64
N ILE A 404 -21.42 -19.09 6.74
CA ILE A 404 -20.06 -18.68 7.07
C ILE A 404 -19.88 -17.22 6.62
N PRO A 405 -19.73 -16.27 7.55
CA PRO A 405 -19.55 -14.86 7.20
C PRO A 405 -18.22 -14.65 6.47
N VAL A 406 -18.26 -13.95 5.33
CA VAL A 406 -17.11 -13.63 4.50
C VAL A 406 -16.83 -12.13 4.55
N TYR A 407 -15.57 -11.76 4.75
CA TYR A 407 -15.13 -10.38 4.70
C TYR A 407 -14.15 -10.16 3.55
N SER A 408 -14.55 -9.36 2.56
CA SER A 408 -13.69 -8.98 1.43
C SER A 408 -13.70 -7.45 1.24
N PRO A 409 -12.75 -6.71 1.83
CA PRO A 409 -12.76 -5.25 1.85
C PRO A 409 -12.49 -4.60 0.48
N ARG A 410 -12.03 -5.37 -0.51
CA ARG A 410 -11.70 -4.91 -1.86
C ARG A 410 -12.57 -5.53 -2.95
N SER A 411 -13.58 -6.30 -2.58
CA SER A 411 -14.55 -6.81 -3.53
C SER A 411 -15.57 -5.72 -3.87
N ASP A 412 -16.11 -5.74 -5.09
CA ASP A 412 -17.20 -4.86 -5.50
C ASP A 412 -18.50 -5.16 -4.74
N MET A 413 -18.52 -6.21 -3.90
CA MET A 413 -19.67 -6.61 -3.07
C MET A 413 -20.12 -5.50 -2.12
N PHE A 414 -19.27 -4.55 -1.73
CA PHE A 414 -19.70 -3.39 -0.95
C PHE A 414 -20.77 -2.59 -1.69
N PHE A 415 -20.57 -2.33 -2.97
CA PHE A 415 -21.53 -1.59 -3.79
C PHE A 415 -22.76 -2.44 -4.19
N GLU A 416 -22.69 -3.77 -4.11
CA GLU A 416 -23.81 -4.66 -4.36
C GLU A 416 -24.77 -4.80 -3.16
N ARG A 417 -24.34 -4.37 -1.99
CA ARG A 417 -25.20 -4.39 -0.78
C ARG A 417 -26.43 -3.51 -0.96
N LEU A 418 -27.57 -4.05 -0.51
CA LEU A 418 -28.86 -3.37 -0.66
C LEU A 418 -28.86 -1.97 -0.02
N GLU A 419 -28.27 -1.84 1.16
CA GLU A 419 -28.18 -0.57 1.90
C GLU A 419 -27.39 0.48 1.13
N VAL A 420 -26.27 0.07 0.52
CA VAL A 420 -25.42 0.94 -0.29
C VAL A 420 -26.15 1.40 -1.54
N LYS A 421 -26.81 0.48 -2.26
CA LYS A 421 -27.65 0.80 -3.42
C LYS A 421 -28.78 1.77 -3.05
N GLN A 422 -29.42 1.56 -1.91
CA GLN A 422 -30.49 2.43 -1.44
C GLN A 422 -30.00 3.84 -1.12
N ILE A 423 -28.87 3.97 -0.42
CA ILE A 423 -28.28 5.28 -0.09
C ILE A 423 -27.85 6.00 -1.37
N LEU A 424 -27.11 5.33 -2.26
CA LEU A 424 -26.69 5.91 -3.54
C LEU A 424 -27.90 6.34 -4.39
N GLY A 425 -28.94 5.52 -4.45
CA GLY A 425 -30.17 5.86 -5.15
C GLY A 425 -30.87 7.09 -4.56
N CYS A 426 -30.92 7.23 -3.24
CA CYS A 426 -31.44 8.42 -2.58
C CYS A 426 -30.62 9.68 -2.89
N ILE A 427 -29.29 9.56 -2.90
CA ILE A 427 -28.42 10.68 -3.29
C ILE A 427 -28.69 11.07 -4.74
N ILE A 428 -28.73 10.12 -5.67
CA ILE A 428 -29.00 10.37 -7.11
C ILE A 428 -30.36 11.07 -7.28
N MET A 429 -31.38 10.69 -6.51
CA MET A 429 -32.70 11.31 -6.59
C MET A 429 -32.71 12.79 -6.16
N CYS A 430 -31.74 13.23 -5.38
CA CYS A 430 -31.62 14.65 -5.02
C CYS A 430 -31.16 15.52 -6.20
N PHE A 431 -30.57 14.95 -7.24
CA PHE A 431 -30.03 15.67 -8.42
C PHE A 431 -30.89 15.42 -9.66
N THR A 432 -31.82 16.33 -9.95
CA THR A 432 -32.79 16.17 -11.05
C THR A 432 -32.14 16.06 -12.41
N SER A 433 -31.16 16.92 -12.72
CA SER A 433 -30.42 16.89 -13.99
C SER A 433 -29.69 15.55 -14.20
N TYR A 434 -29.08 15.02 -13.15
CA TYR A 434 -28.38 13.73 -13.22
C TYR A 434 -29.33 12.57 -13.47
N MET A 435 -30.53 12.62 -12.90
CA MET A 435 -31.58 11.62 -13.17
C MET A 435 -32.07 11.65 -14.63
N GLU A 436 -32.19 12.85 -15.21
CA GLU A 436 -32.58 13.01 -16.61
C GLU A 436 -31.50 12.50 -17.55
N ASP A 437 -30.23 12.80 -17.25
CA ASP A 437 -29.08 12.28 -17.99
C ASP A 437 -29.00 10.76 -17.94
N LEU A 438 -29.27 10.15 -16.77
CA LEU A 438 -29.36 8.68 -16.62
C LEU A 438 -30.46 8.06 -17.50
N LYS A 439 -31.63 8.70 -17.57
CA LYS A 439 -32.75 8.22 -18.40
C LYS A 439 -32.45 8.34 -19.88
N ASN A 440 -31.93 9.51 -20.30
CA ASN A 440 -31.73 9.88 -21.69
C ASN A 440 -30.39 9.45 -22.27
N ASN A 441 -29.46 8.94 -21.42
CA ASN A 441 -28.07 8.63 -21.77
C ASN A 441 -27.31 9.86 -22.35
N SER A 442 -27.60 11.05 -21.77
CA SER A 442 -27.16 12.37 -22.27
C SER A 442 -25.99 12.96 -21.47
N PHE A 443 -25.20 12.12 -20.77
CA PHE A 443 -24.04 12.58 -20.01
C PHE A 443 -23.01 13.27 -20.87
N ILE A 444 -22.48 14.40 -20.40
CA ILE A 444 -21.34 15.10 -20.99
C ILE A 444 -20.12 14.18 -21.13
N HIS A 445 -19.90 13.31 -20.13
CA HIS A 445 -18.91 12.24 -20.17
C HIS A 445 -19.63 10.89 -20.19
N LYS A 446 -19.46 10.12 -21.27
CA LYS A 446 -20.08 8.78 -21.39
C LYS A 446 -19.69 7.90 -20.20
N ILE A 447 -20.69 7.49 -19.44
CA ILE A 447 -20.55 6.41 -18.46
C ILE A 447 -20.70 5.06 -19.16
N SER A 448 -20.07 3.99 -18.60
CA SER A 448 -20.25 2.64 -19.15
C SER A 448 -21.70 2.16 -18.98
N ASP A 449 -22.15 1.30 -19.88
CA ASP A 449 -23.51 0.72 -19.80
C ASP A 449 -23.71 -0.06 -18.49
N ASP A 450 -22.67 -0.73 -17.99
CA ASP A 450 -22.69 -1.43 -16.70
C ASP A 450 -22.93 -0.47 -15.53
N LEU A 451 -22.23 0.66 -15.51
CA LEU A 451 -22.37 1.67 -14.45
C LEU A 451 -23.75 2.35 -14.53
N ARG A 452 -24.25 2.60 -15.73
CA ARG A 452 -25.60 3.11 -15.94
C ARG A 452 -26.64 2.15 -15.41
N THR A 453 -26.52 0.87 -15.73
CA THR A 453 -27.40 -0.20 -15.25
C THR A 453 -27.40 -0.28 -13.75
N TYR A 454 -26.23 -0.20 -13.13
CA TYR A 454 -26.06 -0.17 -11.67
C TYR A 454 -26.76 1.04 -11.03
N TYR A 455 -26.60 2.24 -11.56
CA TYR A 455 -27.29 3.43 -11.04
C TYR A 455 -28.81 3.37 -11.19
N ILE A 456 -29.31 2.78 -12.27
CA ILE A 456 -30.73 2.52 -12.45
C ILE A 456 -31.24 1.54 -11.41
N ASP A 457 -30.46 0.50 -11.07
CA ASP A 457 -30.82 -0.43 -9.99
C ASP A 457 -30.82 0.28 -8.64
N CYS A 458 -29.83 1.11 -8.32
CA CYS A 458 -29.81 1.94 -7.12
C CYS A 458 -31.06 2.79 -6.99
N LEU A 459 -31.50 3.45 -8.07
CA LEU A 459 -32.73 4.23 -8.10
C LEU A 459 -33.97 3.39 -7.80
N LYS A 460 -34.07 2.16 -8.36
CA LYS A 460 -35.18 1.24 -8.07
C LYS A 460 -35.24 0.89 -6.59
N GLN A 461 -34.09 0.57 -5.99
CA GLN A 461 -34.00 0.22 -4.57
C GLN A 461 -34.34 1.42 -3.66
N ALA A 462 -33.90 2.61 -4.01
CA ALA A 462 -34.26 3.84 -3.30
C ALA A 462 -35.77 4.14 -3.39
N LEU A 463 -36.39 3.96 -4.54
CA LEU A 463 -37.84 4.16 -4.71
C LEU A 463 -38.67 3.21 -3.83
N ILE A 464 -38.24 1.95 -3.67
CA ILE A 464 -38.87 1.01 -2.76
C ILE A 464 -38.78 1.54 -1.32
N LEU A 465 -37.60 1.98 -0.91
CA LEU A 465 -37.35 2.51 0.44
C LEU A 465 -38.17 3.76 0.73
N ILE A 466 -38.18 4.74 -0.18
CA ILE A 466 -38.89 6.03 -0.03
C ILE A 466 -40.42 5.82 0.01
N LYS A 467 -40.93 4.81 -0.69
CA LYS A 467 -42.38 4.45 -0.59
C LYS A 467 -42.71 3.89 0.78
N ALA A 468 -41.83 3.22 1.44
CA ALA A 468 -42.02 2.63 2.77
C ALA A 468 -41.82 3.66 3.89
N ASP A 469 -40.98 4.69 3.66
CA ASP A 469 -40.62 5.71 4.67
C ASP A 469 -41.00 7.12 4.20
N LYS A 470 -42.04 7.67 4.81
CA LYS A 470 -42.51 9.03 4.51
C LYS A 470 -41.56 10.13 4.97
N SER A 471 -40.82 9.92 6.05
CA SER A 471 -39.89 10.91 6.58
C SER A 471 -38.69 11.06 5.63
N LEU A 472 -38.18 9.95 5.13
CA LEU A 472 -37.12 9.92 4.14
C LEU A 472 -37.55 10.62 2.83
N LYS A 473 -38.80 10.42 2.40
CA LYS A 473 -39.36 11.11 1.22
C LYS A 473 -39.31 12.63 1.40
N ILE A 474 -39.80 13.13 2.53
CA ILE A 474 -39.82 14.56 2.84
C ILE A 474 -38.39 15.14 2.84
N TYR A 475 -37.43 14.38 3.37
CA TYR A 475 -36.04 14.80 3.40
C TYR A 475 -35.43 14.88 1.99
N VAL A 476 -35.62 13.84 1.16
CA VAL A 476 -35.14 13.82 -0.24
C VAL A 476 -35.74 15.00 -1.03
N ASP A 477 -37.05 15.23 -0.89
CA ASP A 477 -37.73 16.32 -1.58
C ASP A 477 -37.19 17.70 -1.13
N LYS A 478 -36.92 17.86 0.18
CA LYS A 478 -36.31 19.08 0.73
C LYS A 478 -34.89 19.32 0.20
N VAL A 479 -34.05 18.28 0.20
CA VAL A 479 -32.67 18.38 -0.34
C VAL A 479 -32.68 18.71 -1.81
N LYS A 480 -33.59 18.09 -2.58
CA LYS A 480 -33.79 18.37 -4.00
C LYS A 480 -34.14 19.84 -4.24
N GLN A 481 -35.12 20.39 -3.51
CA GLN A 481 -35.49 21.80 -3.59
C GLN A 481 -34.31 22.72 -3.22
N ASN A 482 -33.54 22.37 -2.20
CA ASN A 482 -32.36 23.16 -1.82
C ASN A 482 -31.33 23.17 -2.95
N ILE A 483 -31.08 22.05 -3.61
CA ILE A 483 -30.13 21.95 -4.73
C ILE A 483 -30.62 22.77 -5.93
N GLU A 484 -31.91 22.70 -6.27
CA GLU A 484 -32.51 23.46 -7.38
C GLU A 484 -32.46 24.99 -7.13
N ASN A 485 -32.42 25.41 -5.89
CA ASN A 485 -32.37 26.81 -5.46
C ASN A 485 -30.94 27.30 -5.14
N LEU A 486 -29.89 26.49 -5.32
CA LEU A 486 -28.51 26.89 -5.09
C LEU A 486 -28.09 28.02 -6.01
N LYS A 487 -27.54 29.10 -5.44
CA LYS A 487 -26.88 30.18 -6.16
C LYS A 487 -25.43 29.79 -6.44
N GLU A 488 -24.81 30.35 -7.47
CA GLU A 488 -23.42 30.03 -7.91
C GLU A 488 -22.35 30.14 -6.80
N GLU A 489 -22.64 30.86 -5.71
CA GLU A 489 -21.70 31.06 -4.58
C GLU A 489 -22.02 30.20 -3.35
N SER A 490 -22.94 29.23 -3.45
CA SER A 490 -23.38 28.43 -2.31
C SER A 490 -22.68 27.06 -2.31
N ASP A 491 -22.08 26.68 -1.19
CA ASP A 491 -21.47 25.35 -0.99
C ASP A 491 -22.51 24.33 -0.51
N LEU A 492 -22.60 23.20 -1.18
CA LEU A 492 -23.38 22.04 -0.76
C LEU A 492 -22.42 20.96 -0.23
N CYS A 493 -22.54 20.61 1.05
CA CYS A 493 -21.76 19.53 1.62
C CYS A 493 -22.43 18.19 1.36
N LEU A 494 -21.90 17.40 0.41
CA LEU A 494 -22.37 16.04 0.11
C LEU A 494 -22.25 15.10 1.30
N LEU A 495 -21.26 15.32 2.18
CA LEU A 495 -21.08 14.53 3.41
C LEU A 495 -22.24 14.73 4.38
N ASP A 496 -22.77 15.93 4.52
CA ASP A 496 -23.92 16.20 5.40
C ASP A 496 -25.18 15.47 4.90
N ILE A 497 -25.39 15.46 3.58
CA ILE A 497 -26.48 14.70 2.96
C ILE A 497 -26.30 13.21 3.23
N PHE A 498 -25.10 12.68 3.05
CA PHE A 498 -24.77 11.27 3.26
C PHE A 498 -24.94 10.86 4.73
N TYR A 499 -24.42 11.66 5.67
CA TYR A 499 -24.58 11.38 7.11
C TYR A 499 -26.03 11.42 7.56
N HIS A 500 -26.86 12.27 6.98
CA HIS A 500 -28.27 12.33 7.31
C HIS A 500 -29.00 11.05 6.86
N PHE A 501 -28.67 10.54 5.66
CA PHE A 501 -29.22 9.25 5.20
C PHE A 501 -28.79 8.06 6.06
N ILE A 502 -27.63 8.12 6.72
CA ILE A 502 -27.17 7.08 7.65
C ILE A 502 -27.79 7.25 9.04
N ALA A 503 -27.87 8.48 9.54
CA ALA A 503 -28.31 8.77 10.92
C ALA A 503 -29.79 8.41 11.15
N ASP A 504 -30.65 8.63 10.15
CA ASP A 504 -32.08 8.29 10.22
C ASP A 504 -32.33 6.76 10.28
N ARG A 505 -31.29 5.94 9.98
CA ARG A 505 -31.37 4.48 10.02
C ARG A 505 -30.92 3.82 11.33
N LYS A 506 -30.43 4.58 12.32
CA LYS A 506 -30.08 4.00 13.64
C LYS A 506 -31.26 3.39 14.40
N SER A 507 -32.47 3.55 13.90
CA SER A 507 -33.68 2.96 14.47
C SER A 507 -34.09 1.61 13.86
N VAL A 508 -33.34 1.06 12.89
CA VAL A 508 -33.73 -0.16 12.14
C VAL A 508 -32.60 -1.21 12.08
N VAL A 509 -31.48 -1.01 12.80
CA VAL A 509 -30.44 -2.07 12.95
C VAL A 509 -30.28 -2.42 14.42
#